data_ef7d402a7419dbaa7a3544433df691a5
#
_entry.id   ef7d402a7419dbaa7a3544433df691a5
#
_cell.length_a   1.000
_cell.length_b   1.000
_cell.length_c   1.000
_cell.angle_alpha   90.00
_cell.angle_beta   90.00
_cell.angle_gamma   90.00
#
_symmetry.space_group_name_H-M   'P 1'
#
loop_
_entity.id
_entity.type
_entity.pdbx_description
1 polymer ?
#
loop_
_entity_poly.entity_id
_entity_poly.type
_entity_poly.pdbx_seq_one_letter_code
_entity_poly.pdbx_strand_id
1 'polypeptide(L)'
;MAPSVATNGAPKMETSHDPSPWGEFFITYEQQPLQRYEEWMTVRADKLKDDVRKLYHTCKNVIEKMMLVDAVQRLGINHLFEEETNIALKEIHETEFSSSNINDVALRFRLLRANGYWVSPDVFEMFKDHNGCFNKDIHNDTRGLLGLYNASHLLTHGEPQLEEAIKFARNHLESMSSIKSPLAQQVQRALLLPLPRTSKRVETMHYISEYDQEQGHNPILLELAKLDFNLVQHAHLEELKSISKWWKDLSGHIELNFVRDRLVENYLWASVPHYEEHFRLTRIMLTKLYILITIIDDIFDVHATIEVSRKLYEATQRWEESAVSILPEYLKKFYNELLDIFKVMKSEMLLDGNNNDIAYLQRMLQLQCTNYIKEAEWVHQNHIPNFEDQVKMSTVTIGVPAACVCFMLGMGDAVPKGAIEWAAGIPDVILACGKIARFTNDIAAFRRGRCKGDIASSVECYMNENKVTRDVAVERIGSLMEHEWRTLNQARFGDRAMLPAVERVYDFSTSMLLFYGNGNEGFSNSKHVQKNVESFFIKPIPI
;
A
#
# COMPACT_ATOMS: atom_id res chain seq x y z
N MET A 1 14.59 -48.01 36.94
CA MET A 1 14.33 -46.60 36.60
C MET A 1 14.43 -46.49 35.09
N ALA A 2 13.32 -46.36 34.42
CA ALA A 2 13.27 -46.18 32.98
C ALA A 2 13.58 -44.71 32.63
N PRO A 3 14.30 -44.42 31.55
CA PRO A 3 14.55 -43.03 31.14
C PRO A 3 13.27 -42.41 30.57
N SER A 4 12.92 -41.25 31.09
CA SER A 4 11.82 -40.43 30.55
C SER A 4 12.07 -40.10 29.11
N VAL A 5 11.17 -40.49 28.25
CA VAL A 5 11.09 -40.04 26.85
C VAL A 5 10.84 -38.53 26.85
N ALA A 6 11.82 -37.77 26.38
CA ALA A 6 11.64 -36.37 26.13
C ALA A 6 10.55 -36.19 25.07
N THR A 7 9.46 -35.52 25.38
CA THR A 7 8.42 -35.11 24.43
C THR A 7 9.00 -34.05 23.52
N ASN A 8 9.46 -34.47 22.34
CA ASN A 8 9.87 -33.61 21.25
C ASN A 8 8.65 -32.84 20.75
N GLY A 9 8.64 -31.53 20.93
CA GLY A 9 7.69 -30.65 20.25
C GLY A 9 6.77 -29.82 21.17
N ALA A 10 7.22 -29.43 22.38
CA ALA A 10 6.46 -28.43 23.14
C ALA A 10 6.54 -27.06 22.41
N PRO A 11 5.39 -26.42 22.12
CA PRO A 11 5.37 -25.11 21.47
C PRO A 11 6.05 -24.04 22.35
N LYS A 12 6.69 -23.05 21.70
CA LYS A 12 7.11 -21.82 22.37
C LYS A 12 5.88 -21.14 22.99
N MET A 13 6.08 -20.38 24.06
CA MET A 13 5.00 -19.71 24.81
C MET A 13 4.00 -18.99 23.87
N GLU A 14 2.70 -19.15 24.18
CA GLU A 14 1.60 -18.39 23.59
C GLU A 14 1.86 -16.87 23.71
N THR A 15 2.04 -16.21 22.56
CA THR A 15 1.85 -14.77 22.47
C THR A 15 0.37 -14.56 22.20
N SER A 16 -0.38 -14.04 23.17
CA SER A 16 -1.77 -13.65 22.94
C SER A 16 -1.75 -12.37 22.09
N HIS A 17 -2.04 -12.50 20.81
CA HIS A 17 -2.35 -11.35 19.98
C HIS A 17 -3.74 -10.79 20.34
N ASP A 18 -3.92 -9.48 20.22
CA ASP A 18 -5.25 -8.90 20.39
C ASP A 18 -6.22 -9.58 19.40
N PRO A 19 -7.39 -10.03 19.87
CA PRO A 19 -8.38 -10.64 18.98
C PRO A 19 -8.83 -9.64 17.92
N SER A 20 -9.25 -10.15 16.75
CA SER A 20 -9.87 -9.33 15.73
C SER A 20 -11.12 -8.64 16.29
N PRO A 21 -11.28 -7.30 16.13
CA PRO A 21 -12.49 -6.61 16.55
C PRO A 21 -13.71 -6.97 15.69
N TRP A 22 -13.48 -7.68 14.58
CA TRP A 22 -14.49 -7.96 13.57
C TRP A 22 -15.20 -9.28 13.76
N GLY A 23 -14.49 -10.34 14.17
CA GLY A 23 -15.05 -11.68 14.38
C GLY A 23 -15.93 -12.11 13.19
N GLU A 24 -17.19 -12.44 13.45
CA GLU A 24 -18.18 -12.81 12.43
C GLU A 24 -18.96 -11.61 11.85
N PHE A 25 -18.59 -10.38 12.18
CA PHE A 25 -19.35 -9.19 11.79
C PHE A 25 -19.68 -9.18 10.29
N PHE A 26 -18.69 -9.34 9.41
CA PHE A 26 -18.92 -9.28 7.97
C PHE A 26 -19.66 -10.49 7.39
N ILE A 27 -19.70 -11.63 8.11
CA ILE A 27 -20.51 -12.79 7.72
C ILE A 27 -22.00 -12.52 7.95
N THR A 28 -22.31 -11.87 9.08
CA THR A 28 -23.68 -11.63 9.53
C THR A 28 -24.23 -10.25 9.17
N TYR A 29 -23.34 -9.35 8.74
CA TYR A 29 -23.73 -7.99 8.37
C TYR A 29 -24.67 -8.00 7.17
N GLU A 30 -25.88 -7.52 7.40
CA GLU A 30 -26.86 -7.30 6.35
C GLU A 30 -26.92 -5.80 6.06
N GLN A 31 -26.44 -5.44 4.89
CA GLN A 31 -26.70 -4.11 4.37
C GLN A 31 -28.20 -3.97 4.15
N GLN A 32 -28.80 -2.86 4.58
CA GLN A 32 -30.23 -2.63 4.34
C GLN A 32 -30.53 -2.81 2.85
N PRO A 33 -31.68 -3.41 2.47
CA PRO A 33 -31.96 -3.80 1.08
C PRO A 33 -32.02 -2.54 0.21
N LEU A 34 -30.91 -2.25 -0.46
CA LEU A 34 -30.70 -1.09 -1.31
C LEU A 34 -30.64 -1.46 -2.80
N GLN A 35 -31.10 -2.66 -3.21
CA GLN A 35 -31.00 -3.09 -4.61
C GLN A 35 -31.57 -2.04 -5.57
N ARG A 36 -32.74 -1.43 -5.24
CA ARG A 36 -33.30 -0.33 -6.04
C ARG A 36 -32.45 0.94 -5.97
N TYR A 37 -31.76 1.14 -4.85
CA TYR A 37 -30.89 2.31 -4.65
C TYR A 37 -29.57 2.12 -5.38
N GLU A 38 -29.03 0.91 -5.41
CA GLU A 38 -27.84 0.53 -6.18
C GLU A 38 -28.10 0.66 -7.69
N GLU A 39 -29.20 0.10 -8.19
CA GLU A 39 -29.64 0.28 -9.58
C GLU A 39 -29.77 1.76 -9.96
N TRP A 40 -30.37 2.56 -9.07
CA TRP A 40 -30.47 4.00 -9.29
C TRP A 40 -29.08 4.67 -9.31
N MET A 41 -28.17 4.32 -8.38
CA MET A 41 -26.81 4.86 -8.34
C MET A 41 -26.07 4.54 -9.62
N THR A 42 -26.15 3.31 -10.10
CA THR A 42 -25.51 2.85 -11.34
C THR A 42 -26.01 3.63 -12.54
N VAL A 43 -27.34 3.71 -12.73
CA VAL A 43 -27.95 4.46 -13.85
C VAL A 43 -27.59 5.94 -13.78
N ARG A 44 -27.53 6.52 -12.58
CA ARG A 44 -27.17 7.93 -12.39
C ARG A 44 -25.69 8.16 -12.68
N ALA A 45 -24.81 7.29 -12.20
CA ALA A 45 -23.38 7.36 -12.47
C ALA A 45 -23.09 7.28 -13.98
N ASP A 46 -23.74 6.39 -14.71
CA ASP A 46 -23.52 6.26 -16.16
C ASP A 46 -23.87 7.55 -16.92
N LYS A 47 -24.95 8.23 -16.54
CA LYS A 47 -25.27 9.53 -17.12
C LYS A 47 -24.23 10.59 -16.82
N LEU A 48 -23.71 10.62 -15.59
CA LEU A 48 -22.70 11.58 -15.18
C LEU A 48 -21.34 11.32 -15.85
N LYS A 49 -21.01 10.05 -16.16
CA LYS A 49 -19.79 9.71 -16.91
C LYS A 49 -19.76 10.42 -18.26
N ASP A 50 -20.88 10.44 -19.00
CA ASP A 50 -20.95 11.13 -20.28
C ASP A 50 -20.81 12.65 -20.13
N ASP A 51 -21.33 13.22 -19.05
CA ASP A 51 -21.18 14.65 -18.79
C ASP A 51 -19.73 15.02 -18.40
N VAL A 52 -19.03 14.16 -17.64
CA VAL A 52 -17.61 14.35 -17.33
C VAL A 52 -16.75 14.25 -18.60
N ARG A 53 -17.01 13.29 -19.51
CA ARG A 53 -16.32 13.22 -20.81
C ARG A 53 -16.44 14.53 -21.59
N LYS A 54 -17.62 15.18 -21.58
CA LYS A 54 -17.81 16.49 -22.21
C LYS A 54 -16.94 17.56 -21.56
N LEU A 55 -16.68 17.52 -20.23
CA LEU A 55 -15.79 18.48 -19.56
C LEU A 55 -14.38 18.42 -20.12
N TYR A 56 -13.82 17.23 -20.40
CA TYR A 56 -12.49 17.09 -21.01
C TYR A 56 -12.40 17.78 -22.37
N HIS A 57 -13.47 17.77 -23.17
CA HIS A 57 -13.52 18.41 -24.48
C HIS A 57 -13.81 19.92 -24.42
N THR A 58 -14.33 20.43 -23.32
CA THR A 58 -14.76 21.83 -23.19
C THR A 58 -13.77 22.72 -22.42
N CYS A 59 -12.68 22.18 -21.90
CA CYS A 59 -11.60 22.93 -21.27
C CYS A 59 -11.02 23.99 -22.24
N LYS A 60 -11.02 25.24 -21.82
CA LYS A 60 -10.61 26.40 -22.68
C LYS A 60 -9.11 26.59 -22.73
N ASN A 61 -8.39 26.15 -21.70
CA ASN A 61 -6.95 26.34 -21.57
C ASN A 61 -6.32 25.21 -20.74
N VAL A 62 -4.98 25.19 -20.74
CA VAL A 62 -4.21 24.13 -20.05
C VAL A 62 -4.43 24.12 -18.53
N ILE A 63 -4.69 25.27 -17.89
CA ILE A 63 -4.92 25.36 -16.45
C ILE A 63 -6.24 24.67 -16.07
N GLU A 64 -7.33 24.99 -16.80
CA GLU A 64 -8.61 24.31 -16.60
C GLU A 64 -8.48 22.79 -16.78
N LYS A 65 -7.69 22.36 -17.78
CA LYS A 65 -7.43 20.93 -18.02
C LYS A 65 -6.65 20.28 -16.87
N MET A 66 -5.61 20.96 -16.35
CA MET A 66 -4.86 20.51 -15.17
C MET A 66 -5.77 20.39 -13.94
N MET A 67 -6.62 21.37 -13.69
CA MET A 67 -7.57 21.36 -12.58
C MET A 67 -8.59 20.22 -12.70
N LEU A 68 -9.08 19.95 -13.92
CA LEU A 68 -9.99 18.82 -14.17
C LEU A 68 -9.30 17.47 -13.88
N VAL A 69 -8.11 17.26 -14.42
CA VAL A 69 -7.33 16.02 -14.18
C VAL A 69 -7.04 15.83 -12.69
N ASP A 70 -6.63 16.89 -12.00
CA ASP A 70 -6.38 16.86 -10.56
C ASP A 70 -7.63 16.47 -9.77
N ALA A 71 -8.76 17.12 -10.08
CA ALA A 71 -10.02 16.80 -9.41
C ALA A 71 -10.47 15.35 -9.66
N VAL A 72 -10.40 14.86 -10.90
CA VAL A 72 -10.76 13.48 -11.27
C VAL A 72 -9.87 12.46 -10.54
N GLN A 73 -8.56 12.71 -10.46
CA GLN A 73 -7.62 11.82 -9.75
C GLN A 73 -7.85 11.83 -8.24
N ARG A 74 -8.00 13.01 -7.63
CA ARG A 74 -8.18 13.12 -6.17
C ARG A 74 -9.56 12.68 -5.70
N LEU A 75 -10.59 12.88 -6.50
CA LEU A 75 -11.94 12.35 -6.25
C LEU A 75 -12.05 10.83 -6.46
N GLY A 76 -10.98 10.16 -6.94
CA GLY A 76 -10.89 8.71 -7.06
C GLY A 76 -11.66 8.11 -8.24
N ILE A 77 -12.12 8.94 -9.18
CA ILE A 77 -12.90 8.51 -10.36
C ILE A 77 -12.05 8.39 -11.64
N ASN A 78 -10.73 8.48 -11.54
CA ASN A 78 -9.83 8.40 -12.69
C ASN A 78 -9.94 7.08 -13.46
N HIS A 79 -10.21 5.97 -12.78
CA HIS A 79 -10.40 4.66 -13.41
C HIS A 79 -11.59 4.60 -14.38
N LEU A 80 -12.50 5.56 -14.31
CA LEU A 80 -13.63 5.70 -15.23
C LEU A 80 -13.27 6.51 -16.49
N PHE A 81 -12.09 7.18 -16.50
CA PHE A 81 -11.68 8.16 -17.52
C PHE A 81 -10.18 8.03 -17.86
N GLU A 82 -9.64 6.80 -17.87
CA GLU A 82 -8.20 6.59 -18.10
C GLU A 82 -7.74 7.09 -19.47
N GLU A 83 -8.54 6.85 -20.51
CA GLU A 83 -8.22 7.30 -21.87
C GLU A 83 -8.21 8.84 -21.96
N GLU A 84 -9.28 9.48 -21.48
CA GLU A 84 -9.43 10.94 -21.49
C GLU A 84 -8.34 11.61 -20.65
N THR A 85 -8.03 11.05 -19.48
CA THR A 85 -6.97 11.54 -18.60
C THR A 85 -5.59 11.41 -19.27
N ASN A 86 -5.30 10.30 -19.92
CA ASN A 86 -4.03 10.08 -20.61
C ASN A 86 -3.84 11.05 -21.78
N ILE A 87 -4.91 11.30 -22.56
CA ILE A 87 -4.91 12.30 -23.62
C ILE A 87 -4.65 13.69 -23.03
N ALA A 88 -5.37 14.06 -21.97
CA ALA A 88 -5.21 15.35 -21.31
C ALA A 88 -3.79 15.56 -20.74
N LEU A 89 -3.21 14.55 -20.10
CA LEU A 89 -1.84 14.59 -19.57
C LEU A 89 -0.81 14.77 -20.68
N LYS A 90 -0.99 14.08 -21.82
CA LYS A 90 -0.12 14.26 -22.99
C LYS A 90 -0.20 15.69 -23.52
N GLU A 91 -1.39 16.25 -23.67
CA GLU A 91 -1.59 17.64 -24.12
C GLU A 91 -1.01 18.64 -23.12
N ILE A 92 -1.17 18.43 -21.80
CA ILE A 92 -0.55 19.25 -20.75
C ILE A 92 0.98 19.21 -20.86
N HIS A 93 1.55 18.05 -21.17
CA HIS A 93 3.00 17.89 -21.33
C HIS A 93 3.52 18.61 -22.58
N GLU A 94 2.83 18.48 -23.72
CA GLU A 94 3.25 19.03 -25.02
C GLU A 94 2.96 20.52 -25.13
N THR A 95 2.07 21.08 -24.31
CA THR A 95 1.74 22.53 -24.34
C THR A 95 2.86 23.36 -23.72
N GLU A 96 3.33 24.35 -24.42
CA GLU A 96 4.22 25.37 -23.86
C GLU A 96 3.50 26.08 -22.70
N PHE A 97 4.14 26.14 -21.54
CA PHE A 97 3.50 26.61 -20.32
C PHE A 97 4.43 27.54 -19.53
N SER A 98 3.92 28.70 -19.20
CA SER A 98 4.54 29.61 -18.26
C SER A 98 3.45 30.26 -17.40
N SER A 99 3.67 30.34 -16.10
CA SER A 99 2.77 31.03 -15.16
C SER A 99 3.60 31.69 -14.06
N SER A 100 3.20 32.90 -13.69
CA SER A 100 3.76 33.58 -12.50
C SER A 100 3.16 33.10 -11.19
N ASN A 101 2.17 32.21 -11.26
CA ASN A 101 1.53 31.60 -10.10
C ASN A 101 2.23 30.26 -9.77
N ILE A 102 2.88 30.18 -8.61
CA ILE A 102 3.60 28.97 -8.18
C ILE A 102 2.68 27.76 -8.03
N ASN A 103 1.40 27.96 -7.68
CA ASN A 103 0.45 26.87 -7.56
C ASN A 103 0.20 26.19 -8.92
N ASP A 104 0.09 26.96 -10.01
CA ASP A 104 -0.12 26.41 -11.35
C ASP A 104 1.11 25.63 -11.82
N VAL A 105 2.30 26.15 -11.56
CA VAL A 105 3.57 25.47 -11.91
C VAL A 105 3.73 24.20 -11.09
N ALA A 106 3.43 24.25 -9.79
CA ALA A 106 3.48 23.08 -8.91
C ALA A 106 2.43 22.01 -9.27
N LEU A 107 1.23 22.44 -9.66
CA LEU A 107 0.18 21.53 -10.13
C LEU A 107 0.63 20.79 -11.39
N ARG A 108 1.14 21.53 -12.40
CA ARG A 108 1.66 20.93 -13.64
C ARG A 108 2.79 19.95 -13.35
N PHE A 109 3.77 20.36 -12.54
CA PHE A 109 4.90 19.52 -12.15
C PHE A 109 4.43 18.22 -11.49
N ARG A 110 3.51 18.32 -10.51
CA ARG A 110 2.99 17.16 -9.79
C ARG A 110 2.21 16.22 -10.71
N LEU A 111 1.29 16.74 -11.52
CA LEU A 111 0.48 15.91 -12.43
C LEU A 111 1.37 15.17 -13.42
N LEU A 112 2.33 15.84 -14.02
CA LEU A 112 3.20 15.24 -15.03
C LEU A 112 4.14 14.21 -14.40
N ARG A 113 4.85 14.56 -13.33
CA ARG A 113 5.78 13.60 -12.68
C ARG A 113 5.07 12.39 -12.08
N ALA A 114 3.90 12.57 -11.47
CA ALA A 114 3.12 11.48 -10.94
C ALA A 114 2.63 10.49 -12.00
N ASN A 115 2.56 10.91 -13.28
CA ASN A 115 2.12 10.10 -14.41
C ASN A 115 3.25 9.77 -15.40
N GLY A 116 4.52 9.80 -14.94
CA GLY A 116 5.68 9.33 -15.70
C GLY A 116 6.16 10.30 -16.80
N TYR A 117 5.77 11.58 -16.76
CA TYR A 117 6.29 12.61 -17.64
C TYR A 117 7.37 13.41 -16.90
N TRP A 118 8.57 13.43 -17.44
CA TRP A 118 9.67 14.18 -16.84
C TRP A 118 9.46 15.70 -16.93
N VAL A 119 9.64 16.38 -15.82
CA VAL A 119 9.68 17.85 -15.71
C VAL A 119 10.89 18.22 -14.86
N SER A 120 11.74 19.14 -15.38
CA SER A 120 12.91 19.62 -14.62
C SER A 120 12.48 20.39 -13.36
N PRO A 121 13.19 20.24 -12.22
CA PRO A 121 12.96 21.06 -11.03
C PRO A 121 13.28 22.54 -11.24
N ASP A 122 14.00 22.88 -12.32
CA ASP A 122 14.36 24.26 -12.67
C ASP A 122 13.13 25.14 -12.95
N VAL A 123 11.95 24.54 -13.19
CA VAL A 123 10.70 25.30 -13.30
C VAL A 123 10.38 26.15 -12.07
N PHE A 124 10.97 25.84 -10.93
CA PHE A 124 10.80 26.61 -9.69
C PHE A 124 11.84 27.72 -9.50
N GLU A 125 12.90 27.79 -10.32
CA GLU A 125 13.93 28.84 -10.21
C GLU A 125 13.39 30.25 -10.46
N MET A 126 12.37 30.39 -11.29
CA MET A 126 11.71 31.67 -11.54
C MET A 126 11.04 32.28 -10.30
N PHE A 127 10.82 31.49 -9.25
CA PHE A 127 10.23 31.94 -7.99
C PHE A 127 11.28 32.23 -6.91
N LYS A 128 12.56 32.21 -7.26
CA LYS A 128 13.68 32.52 -6.36
C LYS A 128 14.26 33.91 -6.69
N ASP A 129 14.82 34.52 -5.67
CA ASP A 129 15.56 35.78 -5.83
C ASP A 129 17.02 35.53 -6.28
N HIS A 130 17.77 36.61 -6.47
CA HIS A 130 19.19 36.55 -6.87
C HIS A 130 20.11 35.83 -5.87
N ASN A 131 19.66 35.58 -4.65
CA ASN A 131 20.39 34.82 -3.62
C ASN A 131 19.98 33.33 -3.63
N GLY A 132 19.10 32.91 -4.52
CA GLY A 132 18.56 31.55 -4.60
C GLY A 132 17.48 31.25 -3.56
N CYS A 133 16.98 32.26 -2.84
CA CYS A 133 15.90 32.08 -1.85
C CYS A 133 14.53 32.31 -2.52
N PHE A 134 13.51 31.59 -2.09
CA PHE A 134 12.15 31.83 -2.56
C PHE A 134 11.68 33.26 -2.25
N ASN A 135 11.00 33.90 -3.21
CA ASN A 135 10.53 35.26 -3.10
C ASN A 135 9.56 35.45 -1.94
N LYS A 136 9.61 36.63 -1.30
CA LYS A 136 8.78 36.94 -0.12
C LYS A 136 7.27 36.88 -0.40
N ASP A 137 6.84 37.13 -1.63
CA ASP A 137 5.43 37.08 -2.02
C ASP A 137 4.81 35.70 -1.85
N ILE A 138 5.65 34.63 -1.91
CA ILE A 138 5.21 33.24 -1.73
C ILE A 138 5.01 32.88 -0.26
N HIS A 139 5.65 33.60 0.68
CA HIS A 139 5.62 33.26 2.11
C HIS A 139 4.22 33.24 2.71
N ASN A 140 3.26 33.96 2.13
CA ASN A 140 1.87 34.03 2.58
C ASN A 140 0.87 33.36 1.64
N ASP A 141 1.35 32.79 0.53
CA ASP A 141 0.51 32.04 -0.40
C ASP A 141 0.35 30.58 0.07
N THR A 142 -0.65 30.32 0.90
CA THR A 142 -0.92 28.99 1.44
C THR A 142 -1.16 27.94 0.34
N ARG A 143 -1.89 28.29 -0.74
CA ARG A 143 -2.15 27.34 -1.84
C ARG A 143 -0.87 27.05 -2.61
N GLY A 144 -0.12 28.08 -2.94
CA GLY A 144 1.17 27.95 -3.61
C GLY A 144 2.18 27.14 -2.81
N LEU A 145 2.28 27.41 -1.50
CA LEU A 145 3.15 26.65 -0.59
C LEU A 145 2.72 25.17 -0.47
N LEU A 146 1.44 24.88 -0.36
CA LEU A 146 0.92 23.50 -0.33
C LEU A 146 1.17 22.79 -1.66
N GLY A 147 0.94 23.50 -2.78
CA GLY A 147 1.25 23.00 -4.11
C GLY A 147 2.74 22.66 -4.27
N LEU A 148 3.63 23.58 -3.91
CA LEU A 148 5.07 23.40 -3.92
C LEU A 148 5.52 22.24 -3.03
N TYR A 149 4.98 22.15 -1.80
CA TYR A 149 5.29 21.07 -0.85
C TYR A 149 4.96 19.70 -1.45
N ASN A 150 3.73 19.53 -1.94
CA ASN A 150 3.31 18.27 -2.54
C ASN A 150 4.07 17.93 -3.83
N ALA A 151 4.30 18.92 -4.70
CA ALA A 151 5.07 18.72 -5.93
C ALA A 151 6.50 18.27 -5.65
N SER A 152 7.15 18.90 -4.67
CA SER A 152 8.55 18.61 -4.31
C SER A 152 8.75 17.21 -3.72
N HIS A 153 7.73 16.59 -3.15
CA HIS A 153 7.79 15.19 -2.71
C HIS A 153 7.84 14.15 -3.85
N LEU A 154 7.75 14.59 -5.11
CA LEU A 154 8.05 13.77 -6.29
C LEU A 154 9.52 13.87 -6.74
N LEU A 155 10.41 14.33 -5.85
CA LEU A 155 11.85 14.39 -6.12
C LEU A 155 12.43 13.01 -6.41
N THR A 156 13.43 12.99 -7.30
CA THR A 156 14.26 11.83 -7.59
C THR A 156 15.64 11.99 -6.96
N HIS A 157 16.57 11.06 -7.24
CA HIS A 157 17.94 11.20 -6.78
C HIS A 157 18.63 12.40 -7.47
N GLY A 158 19.41 13.16 -6.71
CA GLY A 158 20.22 14.26 -7.23
C GLY A 158 19.48 15.57 -7.44
N GLU A 159 18.34 15.80 -6.80
CA GLU A 159 17.53 17.04 -6.92
C GLU A 159 17.49 17.85 -5.61
N PRO A 160 18.62 18.47 -5.19
CA PRO A 160 18.68 19.25 -3.95
C PRO A 160 17.75 20.46 -3.94
N GLN A 161 17.39 21.02 -5.11
CA GLN A 161 16.45 22.14 -5.23
C GLN A 161 15.06 21.78 -4.67
N LEU A 162 14.62 20.53 -4.88
CA LEU A 162 13.34 20.04 -4.34
C LEU A 162 13.41 19.75 -2.85
N GLU A 163 14.57 19.32 -2.32
CA GLU A 163 14.79 19.18 -0.87
C GLU A 163 14.71 20.52 -0.16
N GLU A 164 15.28 21.57 -0.77
CA GLU A 164 15.14 22.95 -0.29
C GLU A 164 13.69 23.41 -0.30
N ALA A 165 12.97 23.15 -1.40
CA ALA A 165 11.57 23.52 -1.55
C ALA A 165 10.68 22.83 -0.51
N ILE A 166 10.92 21.55 -0.19
CA ILE A 166 10.22 20.85 0.89
C ILE A 166 10.42 21.55 2.23
N LYS A 167 11.67 21.85 2.59
CA LYS A 167 12.01 22.50 3.87
C LYS A 167 11.38 23.90 3.95
N PHE A 168 11.52 24.67 2.89
CA PHE A 168 10.95 26.01 2.80
C PHE A 168 9.44 26.01 2.96
N ALA A 169 8.73 25.23 2.14
CA ALA A 169 7.27 25.16 2.16
C ALA A 169 6.76 24.64 3.51
N ARG A 170 7.38 23.59 4.05
CA ARG A 170 7.02 23.01 5.35
C ARG A 170 7.11 24.04 6.48
N ASN A 171 8.24 24.74 6.60
CA ASN A 171 8.46 25.73 7.67
C ASN A 171 7.41 26.86 7.64
N HIS A 172 7.01 27.30 6.42
CA HIS A 172 5.99 28.34 6.29
C HIS A 172 4.60 27.82 6.60
N LEU A 173 4.22 26.63 6.08
CA LEU A 173 2.92 26.01 6.37
C LEU A 173 2.72 25.72 7.87
N GLU A 174 3.76 25.24 8.57
CA GLU A 174 3.72 25.00 10.02
C GLU A 174 3.57 26.29 10.84
N SER A 175 4.09 27.41 10.35
CA SER A 175 4.01 28.73 11.03
C SER A 175 2.68 29.44 10.83
N MET A 176 1.84 29.00 9.89
CA MET A 176 0.57 29.67 9.56
C MET A 176 -0.52 29.36 10.59
N SER A 177 -1.04 30.38 11.25
CA SER A 177 -2.04 30.25 12.32
C SER A 177 -3.50 30.51 11.91
N SER A 178 -3.75 31.02 10.70
CA SER A 178 -5.07 31.54 10.29
C SER A 178 -5.59 30.99 8.97
N ILE A 179 -5.36 29.70 8.70
CA ILE A 179 -5.83 29.06 7.46
C ILE A 179 -7.30 28.65 7.65
N LYS A 180 -8.17 28.96 6.69
CA LYS A 180 -9.58 28.56 6.71
C LYS A 180 -9.76 27.18 6.05
N SER A 181 -10.75 26.41 6.54
CA SER A 181 -11.19 25.18 5.86
C SER A 181 -11.80 25.53 4.48
N PRO A 182 -11.69 24.62 3.48
CA PRO A 182 -11.08 23.27 3.56
C PRO A 182 -9.54 23.25 3.48
N LEU A 183 -8.90 24.36 3.09
CA LEU A 183 -7.44 24.44 2.88
C LEU A 183 -6.66 24.09 4.16
N ALA A 184 -7.16 24.48 5.34
CA ALA A 184 -6.53 24.14 6.62
C ALA A 184 -6.43 22.61 6.82
N GLN A 185 -7.47 21.87 6.46
CA GLN A 185 -7.49 20.41 6.54
C GLN A 185 -6.51 19.78 5.57
N GLN A 186 -6.42 20.29 4.32
CA GLN A 186 -5.46 19.84 3.32
C GLN A 186 -4.01 20.06 3.79
N VAL A 187 -3.70 21.23 4.37
CA VAL A 187 -2.38 21.53 4.93
C VAL A 187 -2.03 20.58 6.08
N GLN A 188 -2.93 20.38 7.03
CA GLN A 188 -2.70 19.48 8.16
C GLN A 188 -2.42 18.05 7.70
N ARG A 189 -3.20 17.53 6.75
CA ARG A 189 -2.97 16.19 6.18
C ARG A 189 -1.63 16.13 5.44
N ALA A 190 -1.33 17.11 4.60
CA ALA A 190 -0.09 17.13 3.83
C ALA A 190 1.16 17.19 4.72
N LEU A 191 1.13 17.92 5.84
CA LEU A 191 2.22 17.97 6.80
C LEU A 191 2.44 16.66 7.55
N LEU A 192 1.37 15.86 7.75
CA LEU A 192 1.46 14.50 8.29
C LEU A 192 1.94 13.50 7.23
N LEU A 193 1.37 13.58 6.03
CA LEU A 193 1.67 12.71 4.91
C LEU A 193 1.39 13.47 3.59
N PRO A 194 2.44 13.80 2.80
CA PRO A 194 2.27 14.57 1.58
C PRO A 194 1.43 13.80 0.56
N LEU A 195 0.67 14.53 -0.25
CA LEU A 195 -0.29 13.98 -1.21
C LEU A 195 0.28 12.85 -2.09
N PRO A 196 1.50 12.93 -2.66
CA PRO A 196 2.04 11.83 -3.47
C PRO A 196 2.23 10.51 -2.70
N ARG A 197 2.34 10.57 -1.38
CA ARG A 197 2.52 9.39 -0.52
C ARG A 197 1.24 8.94 0.16
N THR A 198 0.13 9.64 -0.06
CA THR A 198 -1.19 9.28 0.45
C THR A 198 -1.84 8.28 -0.49
N SER A 199 -2.36 7.18 0.06
CA SER A 199 -3.11 6.20 -0.74
C SER A 199 -4.31 6.84 -1.42
N LYS A 200 -4.53 6.55 -2.70
CA LYS A 200 -5.59 7.15 -3.52
C LYS A 200 -6.95 7.08 -2.84
N ARG A 201 -7.33 5.91 -2.31
CA ARG A 201 -8.64 5.73 -1.65
C ARG A 201 -8.78 6.53 -0.35
N VAL A 202 -7.68 6.74 0.40
CA VAL A 202 -7.64 7.61 1.59
C VAL A 202 -7.82 9.07 1.19
N GLU A 203 -7.12 9.51 0.15
CA GLU A 203 -7.28 10.86 -0.39
C GLU A 203 -8.71 11.12 -0.86
N THR A 204 -9.28 10.18 -1.63
CA THR A 204 -10.67 10.28 -2.11
C THR A 204 -11.66 10.53 -0.98
N MET A 205 -11.58 9.74 0.10
CA MET A 205 -12.47 9.85 1.25
C MET A 205 -12.43 11.25 1.89
N HIS A 206 -11.24 11.83 2.01
CA HIS A 206 -11.08 13.18 2.55
C HIS A 206 -11.45 14.26 1.53
N TYR A 207 -10.98 14.10 0.30
CA TYR A 207 -11.12 15.14 -0.70
C TYR A 207 -12.57 15.35 -1.17
N ILE A 208 -13.40 14.32 -1.20
CA ILE A 208 -14.84 14.48 -1.47
C ILE A 208 -15.47 15.52 -0.52
N SER A 209 -15.20 15.43 0.78
CA SER A 209 -15.73 16.37 1.77
C SER A 209 -15.12 17.78 1.66
N GLU A 210 -13.85 17.87 1.30
CA GLU A 210 -13.13 19.14 1.12
C GLU A 210 -13.55 19.83 -0.17
N TYR A 211 -13.70 19.07 -1.26
CA TYR A 211 -14.12 19.56 -2.58
C TYR A 211 -15.54 20.14 -2.53
N ASP A 212 -16.44 19.51 -1.77
CA ASP A 212 -17.82 20.02 -1.53
C ASP A 212 -17.82 21.43 -0.91
N GLN A 213 -16.79 21.77 -0.13
CA GLN A 213 -16.63 23.08 0.51
C GLN A 213 -15.85 24.09 -0.36
N GLU A 214 -15.22 23.67 -1.45
CA GLU A 214 -14.47 24.58 -2.32
C GLU A 214 -15.41 25.47 -3.17
N GLN A 215 -15.11 26.77 -3.21
CA GLN A 215 -15.83 27.68 -4.12
C GLN A 215 -15.54 27.33 -5.57
N GLY A 216 -16.61 27.11 -6.35
CA GLY A 216 -16.47 26.77 -7.76
C GLY A 216 -16.18 25.30 -8.04
N HIS A 217 -16.36 24.41 -7.07
CA HIS A 217 -16.33 22.97 -7.31
C HIS A 217 -17.35 22.56 -8.38
N ASN A 218 -17.03 21.55 -9.14
CA ASN A 218 -17.94 21.03 -10.17
C ASN A 218 -18.90 20.01 -9.55
N PRO A 219 -20.22 20.29 -9.49
CA PRO A 219 -21.18 19.40 -8.85
C PRO A 219 -21.32 18.04 -9.57
N ILE A 220 -21.05 17.98 -10.88
CA ILE A 220 -21.10 16.74 -11.66
C ILE A 220 -19.99 15.78 -11.19
N LEU A 221 -18.77 16.29 -11.02
CA LEU A 221 -17.64 15.51 -10.51
C LEU A 221 -17.88 15.04 -9.09
N LEU A 222 -18.40 15.92 -8.23
CA LEU A 222 -18.67 15.60 -6.83
C LEU A 222 -19.75 14.51 -6.70
N GLU A 223 -20.87 14.64 -7.41
CA GLU A 223 -21.95 13.66 -7.39
C GLU A 223 -21.44 12.30 -7.90
N LEU A 224 -20.73 12.28 -9.03
CA LEU A 224 -20.16 11.04 -9.56
C LEU A 224 -19.19 10.39 -8.58
N ALA A 225 -18.33 11.15 -7.93
CA ALA A 225 -17.39 10.64 -6.95
C ALA A 225 -18.07 10.01 -5.73
N LYS A 226 -19.14 10.63 -5.23
CA LYS A 226 -19.94 10.06 -4.12
C LYS A 226 -20.63 8.76 -4.53
N LEU A 227 -21.20 8.71 -5.74
CA LEU A 227 -21.84 7.51 -6.29
C LEU A 227 -20.84 6.38 -6.49
N ASP A 228 -19.71 6.65 -7.15
CA ASP A 228 -18.67 5.67 -7.41
C ASP A 228 -18.08 5.12 -6.09
N PHE A 229 -17.80 6.00 -5.13
CA PHE A 229 -17.30 5.58 -3.82
C PHE A 229 -18.24 4.57 -3.16
N ASN A 230 -19.55 4.82 -3.16
CA ASN A 230 -20.54 3.97 -2.54
C ASN A 230 -20.75 2.66 -3.31
N LEU A 231 -20.73 2.69 -4.66
CA LEU A 231 -20.80 1.47 -5.48
C LEU A 231 -19.61 0.55 -5.25
N VAL A 232 -18.40 1.10 -5.26
CA VAL A 232 -17.16 0.36 -4.94
C VAL A 232 -17.20 -0.19 -3.50
N GLN A 233 -17.70 0.59 -2.53
CA GLN A 233 -17.86 0.14 -1.15
C GLN A 233 -18.80 -1.07 -1.07
N HIS A 234 -19.91 -1.05 -1.80
CA HIS A 234 -20.86 -2.16 -1.84
C HIS A 234 -20.21 -3.45 -2.41
N ALA A 235 -19.52 -3.34 -3.55
CA ALA A 235 -18.80 -4.47 -4.14
C ALA A 235 -17.77 -5.07 -3.15
N HIS A 236 -17.00 -4.23 -2.47
CA HIS A 236 -16.02 -4.67 -1.47
C HIS A 236 -16.67 -5.36 -0.27
N LEU A 237 -17.85 -4.91 0.15
CA LEU A 237 -18.57 -5.50 1.26
C LEU A 237 -19.04 -6.93 0.95
N GLU A 238 -19.55 -7.18 -0.27
CA GLU A 238 -19.92 -8.52 -0.74
C GLU A 238 -18.70 -9.46 -0.84
N GLU A 239 -17.56 -8.94 -1.32
CA GLU A 239 -16.31 -9.68 -1.35
C GLU A 239 -15.84 -10.04 0.06
N LEU A 240 -15.86 -9.07 0.98
CA LEU A 240 -15.44 -9.24 2.37
C LEU A 240 -16.32 -10.26 3.09
N LYS A 241 -17.63 -10.26 2.83
CA LYS A 241 -18.56 -11.28 3.33
C LYS A 241 -18.20 -12.69 2.82
N SER A 242 -17.89 -12.81 1.55
CA SER A 242 -17.51 -14.08 0.92
C SER A 242 -16.18 -14.61 1.49
N ILE A 243 -15.14 -13.75 1.54
CA ILE A 243 -13.82 -14.17 1.99
C ILE A 243 -13.79 -14.41 3.51
N SER A 244 -14.67 -13.75 4.29
CA SER A 244 -14.83 -14.02 5.73
C SER A 244 -15.41 -15.41 6.00
N LYS A 245 -16.35 -15.87 5.17
CA LYS A 245 -16.87 -17.25 5.25
C LYS A 245 -15.77 -18.25 4.93
N TRP A 246 -15.03 -18.01 3.83
CA TRP A 246 -13.88 -18.86 3.47
C TRP A 246 -12.85 -18.96 4.60
N TRP A 247 -12.50 -17.86 5.25
CA TRP A 247 -11.55 -17.86 6.38
C TRP A 247 -12.09 -18.62 7.59
N LYS A 248 -13.38 -18.44 7.91
CA LYS A 248 -14.01 -19.19 9.00
C LYS A 248 -13.93 -20.70 8.77
N ASP A 249 -14.22 -21.14 7.55
CA ASP A 249 -14.16 -22.56 7.19
C ASP A 249 -12.71 -23.07 7.24
N LEU A 250 -11.76 -22.33 6.65
CA LEU A 250 -10.34 -22.68 6.65
C LEU A 250 -9.78 -22.74 8.08
N SER A 251 -9.97 -21.71 8.89
CA SER A 251 -9.44 -21.66 10.25
C SER A 251 -10.01 -22.75 11.15
N GLY A 252 -11.30 -23.08 10.97
CA GLY A 252 -11.94 -24.22 11.65
C GLY A 252 -11.40 -25.57 11.19
N HIS A 253 -10.99 -25.70 9.93
CA HIS A 253 -10.41 -26.94 9.40
C HIS A 253 -8.97 -27.17 9.84
N ILE A 254 -8.11 -26.14 9.75
CA ILE A 254 -6.69 -26.25 10.08
C ILE A 254 -6.42 -26.33 11.59
N GLU A 255 -7.33 -25.82 12.43
CA GLU A 255 -7.27 -25.88 13.90
C GLU A 255 -6.00 -25.29 14.53
N LEU A 256 -5.37 -24.28 13.88
CA LEU A 256 -4.19 -23.58 14.37
C LEU A 256 -4.60 -22.37 15.24
N ASN A 257 -5.01 -22.63 16.49
CA ASN A 257 -5.59 -21.61 17.39
C ASN A 257 -4.62 -20.50 17.81
N PHE A 258 -3.34 -20.61 17.52
CA PHE A 258 -2.33 -19.60 17.81
C PHE A 258 -2.18 -18.56 16.69
N VAL A 259 -2.75 -18.79 15.51
CA VAL A 259 -2.65 -17.90 14.36
C VAL A 259 -3.50 -16.65 14.58
N ARG A 260 -2.91 -15.50 14.26
CA ARG A 260 -3.60 -14.20 14.30
C ARG A 260 -4.78 -14.16 13.33
N ASP A 261 -5.97 -13.83 13.81
CA ASP A 261 -7.09 -13.49 12.94
C ASP A 261 -6.91 -12.04 12.44
N ARG A 262 -6.52 -11.89 11.18
CA ARG A 262 -6.28 -10.60 10.51
C ARG A 262 -6.90 -10.55 9.12
N LEU A 263 -7.99 -11.29 8.91
CA LEU A 263 -8.63 -11.35 7.60
C LEU A 263 -9.05 -9.98 7.10
N VAL A 264 -9.74 -9.20 7.93
CA VAL A 264 -10.31 -7.90 7.54
C VAL A 264 -9.19 -6.89 7.26
N GLU A 265 -8.12 -6.92 8.05
CA GLU A 265 -6.93 -6.10 7.86
C GLU A 265 -6.19 -6.48 6.56
N ASN A 266 -6.07 -7.77 6.28
CA ASN A 266 -5.48 -8.28 5.04
C ASN A 266 -6.30 -7.89 3.81
N TYR A 267 -7.64 -7.96 3.91
CA TYR A 267 -8.52 -7.51 2.84
C TYR A 267 -8.45 -5.98 2.65
N LEU A 268 -8.40 -5.20 3.73
CA LEU A 268 -8.17 -3.76 3.66
C LEU A 268 -6.84 -3.47 2.93
N TRP A 269 -5.77 -4.19 3.27
CA TRP A 269 -4.47 -3.98 2.64
C TRP A 269 -4.47 -4.30 1.14
N ALA A 270 -5.20 -5.36 0.74
CA ALA A 270 -5.39 -5.71 -0.66
C ALA A 270 -6.25 -4.68 -1.42
N SER A 271 -7.26 -4.10 -0.75
CA SER A 271 -8.25 -3.22 -1.38
C SER A 271 -7.75 -1.78 -1.59
N VAL A 272 -6.86 -1.28 -0.71
CA VAL A 272 -6.40 0.12 -0.79
C VAL A 272 -5.68 0.44 -2.11
N PRO A 273 -4.70 -0.38 -2.58
CA PRO A 273 -4.04 -0.16 -3.86
C PRO A 273 -4.81 -0.68 -5.08
N HIS A 274 -5.83 -1.51 -4.88
CA HIS A 274 -6.61 -2.17 -5.95
C HIS A 274 -8.11 -2.02 -5.67
N TYR A 275 -8.58 -0.77 -5.47
CA TYR A 275 -9.97 -0.51 -5.07
C TYR A 275 -10.97 -0.63 -6.22
N GLU A 276 -10.53 -0.55 -7.45
CA GLU A 276 -11.37 -0.59 -8.65
C GLU A 276 -12.12 -1.93 -8.74
N GLU A 277 -13.40 -1.90 -9.13
CA GLU A 277 -14.28 -3.07 -9.12
C GLU A 277 -13.70 -4.26 -9.91
N HIS A 278 -13.14 -4.00 -11.09
CA HIS A 278 -12.59 -5.03 -11.97
C HIS A 278 -11.36 -5.77 -11.40
N PHE A 279 -10.73 -5.28 -10.31
CA PHE A 279 -9.62 -5.97 -9.63
C PHE A 279 -10.08 -6.91 -8.50
N ARG A 280 -11.32 -7.39 -8.55
CA ARG A 280 -11.84 -8.35 -7.58
C ARG A 280 -10.94 -9.59 -7.42
N LEU A 281 -10.53 -10.22 -8.52
CA LEU A 281 -9.64 -11.38 -8.47
C LEU A 281 -8.32 -11.06 -7.76
N THR A 282 -7.72 -9.91 -8.08
CA THR A 282 -6.49 -9.42 -7.44
C THR A 282 -6.66 -9.28 -5.93
N ARG A 283 -7.74 -8.65 -5.46
CA ARG A 283 -8.00 -8.48 -4.01
C ARG A 283 -8.16 -9.82 -3.29
N ILE A 284 -8.91 -10.74 -3.89
CA ILE A 284 -9.14 -12.06 -3.29
C ILE A 284 -7.85 -12.88 -3.23
N MET A 285 -7.06 -12.92 -4.31
CA MET A 285 -5.77 -13.61 -4.35
C MET A 285 -4.79 -13.03 -3.33
N LEU A 286 -4.67 -11.70 -3.26
CA LEU A 286 -3.82 -11.03 -2.27
C LEU A 286 -4.25 -11.34 -0.84
N THR A 287 -5.55 -11.29 -0.55
CA THR A 287 -6.06 -11.60 0.79
C THR A 287 -5.74 -13.03 1.20
N LYS A 288 -5.96 -14.00 0.31
CA LYS A 288 -5.59 -15.40 0.54
C LYS A 288 -4.08 -15.55 0.76
N LEU A 289 -3.25 -14.88 -0.05
CA LEU A 289 -1.80 -14.88 0.11
C LEU A 289 -1.37 -14.30 1.47
N TYR A 290 -1.92 -13.15 1.86
CA TYR A 290 -1.58 -12.51 3.14
C TYR A 290 -1.98 -13.38 4.33
N ILE A 291 -3.11 -14.09 4.27
CA ILE A 291 -3.49 -15.07 5.28
C ILE A 291 -2.46 -16.22 5.35
N LEU A 292 -2.05 -16.77 4.20
CA LEU A 292 -1.03 -17.82 4.17
C LEU A 292 0.32 -17.33 4.73
N ILE A 293 0.74 -16.12 4.38
CA ILE A 293 1.95 -15.50 4.91
C ILE A 293 1.81 -15.31 6.43
N THR A 294 0.67 -14.84 6.92
CA THR A 294 0.42 -14.66 8.36
C THR A 294 0.51 -15.98 9.12
N ILE A 295 -0.08 -17.05 8.58
CA ILE A 295 0.00 -18.38 9.20
C ILE A 295 1.44 -18.88 9.25
N ILE A 296 2.17 -18.75 8.13
CA ILE A 296 3.57 -19.20 8.03
C ILE A 296 4.45 -18.38 8.99
N ASP A 297 4.30 -17.07 9.03
CA ASP A 297 4.99 -16.15 9.93
C ASP A 297 4.78 -16.55 11.41
N ASP A 298 3.53 -16.74 11.84
CA ASP A 298 3.20 -17.16 13.21
C ASP A 298 3.77 -18.54 13.55
N ILE A 299 3.88 -19.46 12.58
CA ILE A 299 4.53 -20.76 12.79
C ILE A 299 6.03 -20.58 13.01
N PHE A 300 6.74 -19.85 12.13
CA PHE A 300 8.19 -19.71 12.20
C PHE A 300 8.65 -18.88 13.39
N ASP A 301 7.97 -17.77 13.68
CA ASP A 301 8.44 -16.80 14.67
C ASP A 301 8.12 -17.22 16.11
N VAL A 302 6.91 -17.74 16.32
CA VAL A 302 6.36 -17.85 17.67
C VAL A 302 6.17 -19.30 18.11
N HIS A 303 5.58 -20.12 17.24
CA HIS A 303 5.00 -21.39 17.69
C HIS A 303 5.93 -22.60 17.51
N ALA A 304 6.60 -22.72 16.38
CA ALA A 304 7.41 -23.89 16.07
C ALA A 304 8.77 -23.91 16.80
N THR A 305 9.26 -25.12 17.12
CA THR A 305 10.67 -25.32 17.44
C THR A 305 11.48 -25.24 16.15
N ILE A 306 12.80 -25.00 16.26
CA ILE A 306 13.67 -24.92 15.07
C ILE A 306 13.63 -26.19 14.21
N GLU A 307 13.47 -27.35 14.82
CA GLU A 307 13.35 -28.64 14.11
C GLU A 307 12.05 -28.71 13.30
N VAL A 308 10.94 -28.20 13.84
CA VAL A 308 9.66 -28.13 13.13
C VAL A 308 9.73 -27.09 12.02
N SER A 309 10.36 -25.94 12.26
CA SER A 309 10.60 -24.91 11.24
C SER A 309 11.39 -25.44 10.05
N ARG A 310 12.45 -26.24 10.30
CA ARG A 310 13.23 -26.91 9.24
C ARG A 310 12.39 -27.91 8.42
N LYS A 311 11.51 -28.68 9.08
CA LYS A 311 10.60 -29.60 8.38
C LYS A 311 9.58 -28.86 7.52
N LEU A 312 8.99 -27.77 8.04
CA LEU A 312 8.06 -26.95 7.25
C LEU A 312 8.78 -26.29 6.05
N TYR A 313 9.98 -25.76 6.26
CA TYR A 313 10.82 -25.26 5.18
C TYR A 313 11.07 -26.34 4.11
N GLU A 314 11.51 -27.54 4.50
CA GLU A 314 11.73 -28.64 3.56
C GLU A 314 10.46 -28.98 2.78
N ALA A 315 9.31 -29.11 3.47
CA ALA A 315 8.03 -29.40 2.82
C ALA A 315 7.63 -28.30 1.82
N THR A 316 7.78 -27.02 2.18
CA THR A 316 7.49 -25.90 1.27
C THR A 316 8.42 -25.84 0.07
N GLN A 317 9.71 -26.23 0.21
CA GLN A 317 10.62 -26.30 -0.93
C GLN A 317 10.28 -27.45 -1.88
N ARG A 318 9.84 -28.59 -1.37
CA ARG A 318 9.41 -29.74 -2.20
C ARG A 318 8.10 -29.45 -2.96
N TRP A 319 7.19 -28.74 -2.33
CA TRP A 319 5.88 -28.35 -2.91
C TRP A 319 5.08 -29.51 -3.52
N GLU A 320 5.04 -30.63 -2.82
CA GLU A 320 4.37 -31.86 -3.25
C GLU A 320 3.56 -32.50 -2.12
N GLU A 321 2.47 -33.17 -2.44
CA GLU A 321 1.58 -33.79 -1.43
C GLU A 321 2.32 -34.81 -0.54
N SER A 322 3.29 -35.52 -1.08
CA SER A 322 4.08 -36.51 -0.31
C SER A 322 4.90 -35.88 0.83
N ALA A 323 5.24 -34.59 0.74
CA ALA A 323 6.02 -33.87 1.74
C ALA A 323 5.24 -33.69 3.07
N VAL A 324 3.92 -33.86 3.07
CA VAL A 324 3.10 -33.86 4.30
C VAL A 324 3.61 -34.88 5.33
N SER A 325 4.23 -35.96 4.88
CA SER A 325 4.70 -37.05 5.75
C SER A 325 5.83 -36.66 6.72
N ILE A 326 6.61 -35.61 6.41
CA ILE A 326 7.70 -35.14 7.30
C ILE A 326 7.23 -34.18 8.37
N LEU A 327 6.00 -33.66 8.25
CA LEU A 327 5.46 -32.65 9.14
C LEU A 327 4.83 -33.27 10.40
N PRO A 328 4.88 -32.57 11.54
CA PRO A 328 4.12 -32.97 12.72
C PRO A 328 2.62 -32.89 12.42
N GLU A 329 1.82 -33.67 13.14
CA GLU A 329 0.39 -33.89 12.86
C GLU A 329 -0.38 -32.57 12.75
N TYR A 330 -0.13 -31.61 13.64
CA TYR A 330 -0.85 -30.36 13.69
C TYR A 330 -0.61 -29.43 12.49
N LEU A 331 0.47 -29.64 11.71
CA LEU A 331 0.76 -28.86 10.48
C LEU A 331 0.28 -29.52 9.19
N LYS A 332 -0.11 -30.80 9.24
CA LYS A 332 -0.46 -31.55 8.02
C LYS A 332 -1.68 -30.98 7.31
N LYS A 333 -2.72 -30.62 8.07
CA LYS A 333 -3.93 -30.00 7.50
C LYS A 333 -3.57 -28.67 6.82
N PHE A 334 -2.83 -27.80 7.49
CA PHE A 334 -2.40 -26.53 6.93
C PHE A 334 -1.59 -26.70 5.63
N TYR A 335 -0.65 -27.64 5.61
CA TYR A 335 0.18 -27.85 4.43
C TYR A 335 -0.64 -28.32 3.20
N ASN A 336 -1.59 -29.21 3.41
CA ASN A 336 -2.49 -29.64 2.34
C ASN A 336 -3.35 -28.46 1.83
N GLU A 337 -3.92 -27.66 2.75
CA GLU A 337 -4.67 -26.44 2.39
C GLU A 337 -3.82 -25.43 1.64
N LEU A 338 -2.55 -25.26 2.01
CA LEU A 338 -1.61 -24.40 1.28
C LEU A 338 -1.52 -24.79 -0.21
N LEU A 339 -1.32 -26.09 -0.47
CA LEU A 339 -1.25 -26.59 -1.85
C LEU A 339 -2.59 -26.43 -2.60
N ASP A 340 -3.70 -26.70 -1.93
CA ASP A 340 -5.03 -26.62 -2.53
C ASP A 340 -5.47 -25.19 -2.79
N ILE A 341 -5.13 -24.22 -1.92
CA ILE A 341 -5.38 -22.79 -2.17
C ILE A 341 -4.68 -22.32 -3.45
N PHE A 342 -3.44 -22.75 -3.71
CA PHE A 342 -2.74 -22.43 -4.96
C PHE A 342 -3.41 -23.07 -6.19
N LYS A 343 -3.91 -24.31 -6.08
CA LYS A 343 -4.69 -24.96 -7.15
C LYS A 343 -5.99 -24.18 -7.43
N VAL A 344 -6.69 -23.73 -6.36
CA VAL A 344 -7.91 -22.93 -6.48
C VAL A 344 -7.61 -21.57 -7.10
N MET A 345 -6.58 -20.85 -6.66
CA MET A 345 -6.17 -19.57 -7.27
C MET A 345 -5.90 -19.73 -8.77
N LYS A 346 -5.18 -20.78 -9.17
CA LYS A 346 -4.94 -21.07 -10.59
C LYS A 346 -6.25 -21.28 -11.36
N SER A 347 -7.18 -22.00 -10.78
CA SER A 347 -8.49 -22.25 -11.41
C SER A 347 -9.31 -20.98 -11.53
N GLU A 348 -9.31 -20.12 -10.50
CA GLU A 348 -9.98 -18.80 -10.51
C GLU A 348 -9.37 -17.89 -11.60
N MET A 349 -8.04 -17.86 -11.75
CA MET A 349 -7.36 -17.14 -12.83
C MET A 349 -7.81 -17.62 -14.21
N LEU A 350 -7.86 -18.93 -14.42
CA LEU A 350 -8.27 -19.52 -15.70
C LEU A 350 -9.74 -19.21 -16.04
N LEU A 351 -10.63 -19.19 -15.05
CA LEU A 351 -12.04 -18.81 -15.22
C LEU A 351 -12.19 -17.33 -15.62
N ASP A 352 -11.28 -16.49 -15.16
CA ASP A 352 -11.19 -15.05 -15.51
C ASP A 352 -10.46 -14.82 -16.86
N GLY A 353 -10.13 -15.88 -17.60
CA GLY A 353 -9.39 -15.79 -18.86
C GLY A 353 -7.89 -15.56 -18.71
N ASN A 354 -7.38 -15.54 -17.49
CA ASN A 354 -5.99 -15.26 -17.16
C ASN A 354 -5.15 -16.55 -17.17
N ASN A 355 -4.30 -16.72 -18.18
CA ASN A 355 -3.47 -17.90 -18.41
C ASN A 355 -2.03 -17.77 -17.86
N ASN A 356 -1.76 -16.79 -17.04
CA ASN A 356 -0.43 -16.60 -16.44
C ASN A 356 -0.05 -17.77 -15.50
N ASP A 357 1.26 -17.99 -15.35
CA ASP A 357 1.77 -19.13 -14.58
C ASP A 357 1.88 -18.80 -13.07
N ILE A 358 1.02 -19.39 -12.27
CA ILE A 358 1.03 -19.26 -10.81
C ILE A 358 2.34 -19.76 -10.16
N ALA A 359 3.16 -20.52 -10.88
CA ALA A 359 4.46 -20.98 -10.37
C ALA A 359 5.40 -19.81 -10.02
N TYR A 360 5.21 -18.62 -10.58
CA TYR A 360 5.92 -17.42 -10.14
C TYR A 360 5.62 -17.08 -8.68
N LEU A 361 4.34 -17.12 -8.27
CA LEU A 361 3.93 -16.87 -6.89
C LEU A 361 4.43 -17.97 -5.94
N GLN A 362 4.36 -19.23 -6.37
CA GLN A 362 4.93 -20.35 -5.63
C GLN A 362 6.41 -20.11 -5.31
N ARG A 363 7.22 -19.75 -6.31
CA ARG A 363 8.66 -19.44 -6.12
C ARG A 363 8.89 -18.30 -5.14
N MET A 364 8.03 -17.27 -5.17
CA MET A 364 8.14 -16.16 -4.21
C MET A 364 7.83 -16.60 -2.79
N LEU A 365 6.84 -17.45 -2.57
CA LEU A 365 6.55 -17.98 -1.25
C LEU A 365 7.65 -18.94 -0.75
N GLN A 366 8.24 -19.75 -1.63
CA GLN A 366 9.41 -20.58 -1.32
C GLN A 366 10.62 -19.72 -0.91
N LEU A 367 10.86 -18.60 -1.61
CA LEU A 367 11.90 -17.63 -1.27
C LEU A 367 11.62 -16.99 0.10
N GLN A 368 10.39 -16.65 0.39
CA GLN A 368 9.99 -16.10 1.69
C GLN A 368 10.25 -17.12 2.81
N CYS A 369 9.84 -18.37 2.64
CA CYS A 369 10.14 -19.45 3.60
C CYS A 369 11.64 -19.68 3.79
N THR A 370 12.45 -19.51 2.72
CA THR A 370 13.92 -19.58 2.80
C THR A 370 14.52 -18.49 3.69
N ASN A 371 13.89 -17.32 3.75
CA ASN A 371 14.34 -16.25 4.62
C ASN A 371 13.76 -16.41 6.04
N TYR A 372 12.53 -16.87 6.21
CA TYR A 372 11.95 -17.19 7.53
C TYR A 372 12.78 -18.24 8.27
N ILE A 373 13.23 -19.32 7.64
CA ILE A 373 14.07 -20.30 8.32
C ILE A 373 15.42 -19.71 8.77
N LYS A 374 16.02 -18.78 8.01
CA LYS A 374 17.24 -18.06 8.43
C LYS A 374 16.98 -17.18 9.65
N GLU A 375 15.85 -16.46 9.68
CA GLU A 375 15.42 -15.66 10.83
C GLU A 375 15.27 -16.56 12.07
N ALA A 376 14.56 -17.68 11.94
CA ALA A 376 14.40 -18.64 13.04
C ALA A 376 15.74 -19.21 13.53
N GLU A 377 16.70 -19.45 12.65
CA GLU A 377 18.05 -19.89 13.00
C GLU A 377 18.84 -18.82 13.73
N TRP A 378 18.75 -17.54 13.36
CA TRP A 378 19.36 -16.43 14.09
C TRP A 378 18.79 -16.33 15.51
N VAL A 379 17.48 -16.41 15.66
CA VAL A 379 16.83 -16.42 16.99
C VAL A 379 17.30 -17.62 17.82
N HIS A 380 17.34 -18.82 17.24
CA HIS A 380 17.79 -20.04 17.92
C HIS A 380 19.25 -19.95 18.41
N GLN A 381 20.12 -19.31 17.63
CA GLN A 381 21.53 -19.11 17.92
C GLN A 381 21.81 -17.88 18.80
N ASN A 382 20.78 -17.10 19.18
CA ASN A 382 20.92 -15.76 19.80
C ASN A 382 21.84 -14.84 19.00
N HIS A 383 21.82 -14.97 17.67
CA HIS A 383 22.61 -14.17 16.76
C HIS A 383 21.88 -12.85 16.45
N ILE A 384 22.57 -11.72 16.59
CA ILE A 384 22.11 -10.41 16.12
C ILE A 384 22.89 -10.10 14.84
N PRO A 385 22.22 -10.05 13.68
CA PRO A 385 22.88 -9.77 12.41
C PRO A 385 23.40 -8.33 12.36
N ASN A 386 24.29 -8.03 11.40
CA ASN A 386 24.59 -6.66 11.04
C ASN A 386 23.37 -6.01 10.35
N PHE A 387 23.40 -4.69 10.22
CA PHE A 387 22.27 -3.93 9.67
C PHE A 387 21.95 -4.31 8.22
N GLU A 388 22.98 -4.48 7.38
CA GLU A 388 22.80 -4.81 5.96
C GLU A 388 22.16 -6.19 5.76
N ASP A 389 22.65 -7.21 6.45
CA ASP A 389 22.10 -8.57 6.39
C ASP A 389 20.67 -8.62 6.89
N GLN A 390 20.37 -7.92 8.00
CA GLN A 390 19.01 -7.82 8.53
C GLN A 390 18.07 -7.17 7.51
N VAL A 391 18.42 -6.01 6.94
CA VAL A 391 17.58 -5.31 5.97
C VAL A 391 17.38 -6.15 4.71
N LYS A 392 18.44 -6.75 4.17
CA LYS A 392 18.36 -7.60 2.98
C LYS A 392 17.38 -8.75 3.15
N MET A 393 17.42 -9.42 4.30
CA MET A 393 16.56 -10.55 4.58
C MET A 393 15.13 -10.08 4.88
N SER A 394 14.97 -9.12 5.78
CA SER A 394 13.66 -8.67 6.24
C SER A 394 12.85 -7.92 5.18
N THR A 395 13.51 -7.36 4.16
CA THR A 395 12.85 -6.81 2.96
C THR A 395 12.08 -7.89 2.18
N VAL A 396 12.52 -9.15 2.25
CA VAL A 396 11.80 -10.29 1.65
C VAL A 396 10.74 -10.81 2.60
N THR A 397 11.07 -11.02 3.89
CA THR A 397 10.16 -11.63 4.87
C THR A 397 8.95 -10.75 5.19
N ILE A 398 9.01 -9.43 4.96
CA ILE A 398 7.83 -8.54 5.04
C ILE A 398 6.73 -8.87 4.01
N GLY A 399 7.00 -9.77 3.04
CA GLY A 399 6.01 -10.26 2.07
C GLY A 399 5.83 -9.43 0.81
N VAL A 400 6.50 -8.29 0.67
CA VAL A 400 6.33 -7.38 -0.48
C VAL A 400 6.64 -8.02 -1.83
N PRO A 401 7.75 -8.78 -2.03
CA PRO A 401 8.01 -9.43 -3.32
C PRO A 401 6.91 -10.42 -3.72
N ALA A 402 6.44 -11.23 -2.78
CA ALA A 402 5.35 -12.18 -3.02
C ALA A 402 4.03 -11.46 -3.35
N ALA A 403 3.71 -10.38 -2.63
CA ALA A 403 2.54 -9.55 -2.90
C ALA A 403 2.60 -8.91 -4.30
N CYS A 404 3.75 -8.36 -4.70
CA CYS A 404 3.92 -7.76 -6.03
C CYS A 404 3.68 -8.77 -7.15
N VAL A 405 4.23 -9.97 -7.05
CA VAL A 405 3.96 -11.03 -8.04
C VAL A 405 2.48 -11.45 -8.00
N CYS A 406 1.88 -11.56 -6.82
CA CYS A 406 0.48 -11.94 -6.68
C CYS A 406 -0.47 -10.94 -7.35
N PHE A 407 -0.29 -9.63 -7.10
CA PHE A 407 -1.20 -8.67 -7.73
C PHE A 407 -0.95 -8.54 -9.23
N MET A 408 0.28 -8.67 -9.73
CA MET A 408 0.53 -8.72 -11.18
C MET A 408 -0.16 -9.94 -11.83
N LEU A 409 -0.14 -11.09 -11.16
CA LEU A 409 -0.87 -12.27 -11.61
C LEU A 409 -2.39 -12.02 -11.62
N GLY A 410 -2.93 -11.47 -10.52
CA GLY A 410 -4.37 -11.23 -10.40
C GLY A 410 -4.92 -10.17 -11.35
N MET A 411 -4.10 -9.21 -11.78
CA MET A 411 -4.48 -8.14 -12.72
C MET A 411 -4.54 -8.62 -14.18
N GLY A 412 -3.95 -9.75 -14.52
CA GLY A 412 -4.02 -10.33 -15.86
C GLY A 412 -3.53 -9.37 -16.94
N ASP A 413 -4.40 -9.10 -17.93
CA ASP A 413 -4.07 -8.23 -19.08
C ASP A 413 -4.00 -6.73 -18.73
N ALA A 414 -4.36 -6.33 -17.50
CA ALA A 414 -4.23 -4.94 -17.05
C ALA A 414 -2.77 -4.54 -16.75
N VAL A 415 -1.84 -5.51 -16.69
CA VAL A 415 -0.40 -5.25 -16.57
C VAL A 415 0.34 -5.55 -17.87
N PRO A 416 1.48 -4.88 -18.13
CA PRO A 416 2.25 -5.11 -19.34
C PRO A 416 2.73 -6.55 -19.45
N LYS A 417 2.88 -7.02 -20.70
CA LYS A 417 3.53 -8.32 -20.96
C LYS A 417 4.94 -8.33 -20.35
N GLY A 418 5.26 -9.38 -19.59
CA GLY A 418 6.54 -9.51 -18.89
C GLY A 418 6.55 -8.87 -17.49
N ALA A 419 5.48 -8.21 -17.04
CA ALA A 419 5.41 -7.60 -15.71
C ALA A 419 5.56 -8.62 -14.57
N ILE A 420 5.06 -9.84 -14.75
CA ILE A 420 5.16 -10.91 -13.75
C ILE A 420 6.61 -11.39 -13.62
N GLU A 421 7.30 -11.61 -14.74
CA GLU A 421 8.71 -11.99 -14.77
C GLU A 421 9.60 -10.88 -14.20
N TRP A 422 9.31 -9.63 -14.56
CA TRP A 422 9.97 -8.44 -14.03
C TRP A 422 9.79 -8.36 -12.51
N ALA A 423 8.58 -8.56 -11.99
CA ALA A 423 8.31 -8.55 -10.55
C ALA A 423 8.99 -9.71 -9.82
N ALA A 424 8.98 -10.91 -10.41
CA ALA A 424 9.68 -12.08 -9.87
C ALA A 424 11.22 -11.94 -9.84
N GLY A 425 11.78 -11.06 -10.68
CA GLY A 425 13.18 -10.65 -10.64
C GLY A 425 13.53 -9.69 -9.51
N ILE A 426 12.54 -9.22 -8.74
CA ILE A 426 12.68 -8.30 -7.59
C ILE A 426 13.51 -7.06 -7.96
N PRO A 427 13.08 -6.23 -8.90
CA PRO A 427 13.80 -5.02 -9.30
C PRO A 427 13.85 -4.00 -8.16
N ASP A 428 14.74 -2.99 -8.30
CA ASP A 428 14.99 -1.96 -7.28
C ASP A 428 13.71 -1.29 -6.75
N VAL A 429 12.69 -1.10 -7.58
CA VAL A 429 11.42 -0.51 -7.19
C VAL A 429 10.66 -1.41 -6.20
N ILE A 430 10.70 -2.74 -6.36
CA ILE A 430 10.11 -3.70 -5.42
C ILE A 430 10.94 -3.78 -4.14
N LEU A 431 12.27 -3.76 -4.26
CA LEU A 431 13.16 -3.67 -3.08
C LEU A 431 12.92 -2.38 -2.30
N ALA A 432 12.76 -1.24 -2.98
CA ALA A 432 12.46 0.04 -2.34
C ALA A 432 11.12 -0.01 -1.59
N CYS A 433 10.06 -0.58 -2.21
CA CYS A 433 8.78 -0.81 -1.55
C CYS A 433 8.95 -1.68 -0.29
N GLY A 434 9.68 -2.78 -0.39
CA GLY A 434 9.94 -3.69 0.73
C GLY A 434 10.71 -3.03 1.87
N LYS A 435 11.72 -2.20 1.56
CA LYS A 435 12.47 -1.44 2.56
C LYS A 435 11.59 -0.39 3.24
N ILE A 436 10.75 0.34 2.49
CA ILE A 436 9.80 1.29 3.09
C ILE A 436 8.86 0.55 4.05
N ALA A 437 8.32 -0.59 3.64
CA ALA A 437 7.46 -1.42 4.49
C ALA A 437 8.20 -1.85 5.77
N ARG A 438 9.41 -2.39 5.64
CA ARG A 438 10.21 -2.87 6.76
C ARG A 438 10.59 -1.76 7.71
N PHE A 439 11.14 -0.66 7.21
CA PHE A 439 11.57 0.45 8.04
C PHE A 439 10.40 1.10 8.79
N THR A 440 9.26 1.27 8.13
CA THR A 440 8.07 1.84 8.77
C THR A 440 7.53 0.91 9.86
N ASN A 441 7.47 -0.40 9.60
CA ASN A 441 7.06 -1.42 10.56
C ASN A 441 8.03 -1.49 11.76
N ASP A 442 9.34 -1.54 11.51
CA ASP A 442 10.37 -1.62 12.56
C ASP A 442 10.38 -0.39 13.48
N ILE A 443 10.19 0.81 12.92
CA ILE A 443 10.08 2.05 13.72
C ILE A 443 8.81 2.01 14.59
N ALA A 444 7.68 1.54 14.04
CA ALA A 444 6.42 1.41 14.79
C ALA A 444 6.53 0.36 15.89
N ALA A 445 7.04 -0.84 15.57
CA ALA A 445 7.26 -1.92 16.53
C ALA A 445 8.25 -1.53 17.63
N PHE A 446 9.33 -0.85 17.29
CA PHE A 446 10.32 -0.39 18.27
C PHE A 446 9.73 0.65 19.24
N ARG A 447 8.82 1.52 18.78
CA ARG A 447 8.10 2.47 19.65
C ARG A 447 7.15 1.77 20.61
N ARG A 448 6.51 0.68 20.20
CA ARG A 448 5.66 -0.17 21.04
C ARG A 448 6.46 -0.88 22.13
N GLY A 449 7.71 -1.23 21.86
CA GLY A 449 8.56 -2.08 22.69
C GLY A 449 8.61 -3.52 22.20
N ARG A 450 9.77 -4.15 22.40
CA ARG A 450 10.06 -5.52 21.92
C ARG A 450 9.28 -6.54 22.73
N CYS A 451 8.58 -7.46 22.03
CA CYS A 451 8.03 -8.66 22.64
C CYS A 451 9.11 -9.75 22.77
N LYS A 452 8.92 -10.69 23.72
CA LYS A 452 9.86 -11.78 23.92
C LYS A 452 9.78 -12.75 22.72
N GLY A 453 10.87 -12.88 22.00
CA GLY A 453 10.97 -13.72 20.79
C GLY A 453 11.06 -12.94 19.49
N ASP A 454 10.80 -11.62 19.50
CA ASP A 454 10.98 -10.78 18.32
C ASP A 454 12.44 -10.81 17.83
N ILE A 455 12.62 -10.87 16.52
CA ILE A 455 13.90 -10.72 15.86
C ILE A 455 14.40 -9.29 16.07
N ALA A 456 15.72 -9.10 16.09
CA ALA A 456 16.28 -7.75 16.15
C ALA A 456 15.84 -6.94 14.94
N SER A 457 15.14 -5.83 15.18
CA SER A 457 14.69 -4.91 14.14
C SER A 457 15.87 -4.19 13.47
N SER A 458 15.63 -3.57 12.32
CA SER A 458 16.63 -2.72 11.66
C SER A 458 17.12 -1.61 12.59
N VAL A 459 16.26 -1.06 13.46
CA VAL A 459 16.61 -0.06 14.46
C VAL A 459 17.65 -0.62 15.47
N GLU A 460 17.38 -1.82 16.01
CA GLU A 460 18.28 -2.46 16.98
C GLU A 460 19.61 -2.87 16.35
N CYS A 461 19.58 -3.44 15.14
CA CYS A 461 20.79 -3.81 14.41
C CYS A 461 21.67 -2.59 14.14
N TYR A 462 21.06 -1.47 13.69
CA TYR A 462 21.79 -0.23 13.46
C TYR A 462 22.40 0.34 14.75
N MET A 463 21.63 0.35 15.85
CA MET A 463 22.12 0.79 17.17
C MET A 463 23.30 -0.05 17.63
N ASN A 464 23.21 -1.38 17.50
CA ASN A 464 24.25 -2.31 17.97
C ASN A 464 25.53 -2.19 17.15
N GLU A 465 25.42 -2.07 15.82
CA GLU A 465 26.56 -1.97 14.92
C GLU A 465 27.29 -0.63 15.08
N ASN A 466 26.55 0.48 15.11
CA ASN A 466 27.13 1.83 15.10
C ASN A 466 27.32 2.42 16.50
N LYS A 467 26.91 1.73 17.59
CA LYS A 467 26.98 2.18 18.98
C LYS A 467 26.30 3.54 19.19
N VAL A 468 25.19 3.77 18.56
CA VAL A 468 24.41 5.01 18.61
C VAL A 468 23.15 4.87 19.45
N THR A 469 22.56 6.02 19.81
CA THR A 469 21.28 6.07 20.52
C THR A 469 20.13 5.72 19.59
N ARG A 470 18.97 5.39 20.16
CA ARG A 470 17.71 5.15 19.46
C ARG A 470 17.36 6.27 18.50
N ASP A 471 17.41 7.51 18.98
CA ASP A 471 16.94 8.65 18.18
C ASP A 471 17.81 8.85 16.93
N VAL A 472 19.12 8.66 17.07
CA VAL A 472 20.06 8.67 15.92
C VAL A 472 19.77 7.53 14.95
N ALA A 473 19.47 6.32 15.43
CA ALA A 473 19.14 5.19 14.58
C ALA A 473 17.81 5.41 13.82
N VAL A 474 16.76 5.89 14.51
CA VAL A 474 15.47 6.20 13.89
C VAL A 474 15.59 7.31 12.85
N GLU A 475 16.34 8.37 13.13
CA GLU A 475 16.61 9.44 12.16
C GLU A 475 17.33 8.91 10.91
N ARG A 476 18.34 8.07 11.11
CA ARG A 476 19.08 7.45 9.99
C ARG A 476 18.19 6.56 9.15
N ILE A 477 17.37 5.71 9.77
CA ILE A 477 16.42 4.83 9.05
C ILE A 477 15.37 5.67 8.32
N GLY A 478 14.91 6.77 8.92
CA GLY A 478 14.06 7.75 8.25
C GLY A 478 14.71 8.33 6.99
N SER A 479 16.01 8.67 7.06
CA SER A 479 16.77 9.15 5.88
C SER A 479 16.91 8.08 4.80
N LEU A 480 17.09 6.80 5.17
CA LEU A 480 17.11 5.69 4.22
C LEU A 480 15.74 5.48 3.58
N MET A 481 14.67 5.61 4.34
CA MET A 481 13.31 5.54 3.79
C MET A 481 13.04 6.66 2.77
N GLU A 482 13.52 7.90 3.02
CA GLU A 482 13.47 8.99 2.05
C GLU A 482 14.26 8.67 0.77
N HIS A 483 15.40 7.97 0.89
CA HIS A 483 16.15 7.48 -0.27
C HIS A 483 15.32 6.50 -1.11
N GLU A 484 14.60 5.58 -0.48
CA GLU A 484 13.76 4.60 -1.19
C GLU A 484 12.55 5.27 -1.86
N TRP A 485 11.95 6.30 -1.27
CA TRP A 485 10.92 7.10 -1.94
C TRP A 485 11.42 7.78 -3.22
N ARG A 486 12.68 8.24 -3.26
CA ARG A 486 13.29 8.77 -4.48
C ARG A 486 13.47 7.67 -5.54
N THR A 487 13.86 6.47 -5.13
CA THR A 487 13.96 5.31 -6.03
C THR A 487 12.59 4.98 -6.64
N LEU A 488 11.51 4.98 -5.84
CA LEU A 488 10.15 4.80 -6.35
C LEU A 488 9.74 5.91 -7.34
N ASN A 489 10.01 7.16 -7.02
CA ASN A 489 9.71 8.28 -7.92
C ASN A 489 10.49 8.16 -9.23
N GLN A 490 11.78 7.81 -9.16
CA GLN A 490 12.66 7.68 -10.33
C GLN A 490 12.24 6.53 -11.25
N ALA A 491 11.72 5.43 -10.69
CA ALA A 491 11.28 4.28 -11.46
C ALA A 491 10.18 4.63 -12.49
N ARG A 492 9.38 5.66 -12.25
CA ARG A 492 8.35 6.15 -13.19
C ARG A 492 8.90 6.67 -14.50
N PHE A 493 10.18 7.05 -14.53
CA PHE A 493 10.86 7.60 -15.70
C PHE A 493 11.74 6.58 -16.44
N GLY A 494 11.64 5.31 -16.06
CA GLY A 494 12.30 4.20 -16.72
C GLY A 494 11.58 3.74 -17.99
N ASP A 495 11.45 2.43 -18.16
CA ASP A 495 10.72 1.86 -19.30
C ASP A 495 9.23 2.21 -19.23
N ARG A 496 8.78 3.02 -20.20
CA ARG A 496 7.38 3.46 -20.26
C ARG A 496 6.41 2.29 -20.44
N ALA A 497 6.84 1.20 -21.04
CA ALA A 497 6.00 0.00 -21.18
C ALA A 497 5.69 -0.63 -19.81
N MET A 498 6.61 -0.51 -18.85
CA MET A 498 6.45 -1.03 -17.48
C MET A 498 5.80 -0.04 -16.52
N LEU A 499 5.53 1.20 -16.94
CA LEU A 499 4.95 2.23 -16.08
C LEU A 499 3.69 1.77 -15.35
N PRO A 500 2.71 1.07 -15.96
CA PRO A 500 1.54 0.58 -15.22
C PRO A 500 1.89 -0.36 -14.07
N ALA A 501 2.89 -1.22 -14.24
CA ALA A 501 3.38 -2.10 -13.18
C ALA A 501 4.10 -1.32 -12.06
N VAL A 502 4.94 -0.35 -12.42
CA VAL A 502 5.64 0.55 -11.48
C VAL A 502 4.64 1.36 -10.66
N GLU A 503 3.59 1.89 -11.28
CA GLU A 503 2.51 2.63 -10.59
C GLU A 503 1.81 1.77 -9.54
N ARG A 504 1.55 0.50 -9.83
CA ARG A 504 0.92 -0.42 -8.84
C ARG A 504 1.85 -0.71 -7.66
N VAL A 505 3.16 -0.85 -7.89
CA VAL A 505 4.14 -0.97 -6.79
C VAL A 505 4.18 0.32 -5.97
N TYR A 506 4.09 1.48 -6.61
CA TYR A 506 4.03 2.76 -5.92
C TYR A 506 2.77 2.88 -5.05
N ASP A 507 1.59 2.59 -5.61
CA ASP A 507 0.31 2.60 -4.88
C ASP A 507 0.35 1.63 -3.68
N PHE A 508 0.95 0.46 -3.87
CA PHE A 508 1.17 -0.50 -2.78
C PHE A 508 2.10 0.07 -1.69
N SER A 509 3.16 0.80 -2.07
CA SER A 509 4.05 1.44 -1.10
C SER A 509 3.33 2.49 -0.24
N THR A 510 2.35 3.22 -0.81
CA THR A 510 1.55 4.20 -0.05
C THR A 510 0.66 3.54 1.00
N SER A 511 0.22 2.28 0.78
CA SER A 511 -0.61 1.54 1.73
C SER A 511 0.14 1.18 3.03
N MET A 512 1.49 1.05 2.97
CA MET A 512 2.31 0.80 4.16
C MET A 512 2.17 1.92 5.19
N LEU A 513 2.04 3.16 4.73
CA LEU A 513 1.90 4.33 5.61
C LEU A 513 0.51 4.41 6.27
N LEU A 514 -0.50 3.76 5.69
CA LEU A 514 -1.81 3.59 6.31
C LEU A 514 -1.73 2.70 7.56
N PHE A 515 -0.98 1.61 7.48
CA PHE A 515 -0.85 0.64 8.57
C PHE A 515 0.18 1.06 9.63
N TYR A 516 1.31 1.60 9.20
CA TYR A 516 2.48 1.84 10.06
C TYR A 516 2.87 3.32 10.20
N GLY A 517 2.18 4.22 9.48
CA GLY A 517 2.47 5.66 9.54
C GLY A 517 2.15 6.28 10.89
N ASN A 518 2.83 7.39 11.23
CA ASN A 518 2.60 8.18 12.45
C ASN A 518 2.76 7.39 13.77
N GLY A 519 3.54 6.30 13.75
CA GLY A 519 3.79 5.44 14.93
C GLY A 519 2.65 4.46 15.21
N ASN A 520 1.68 4.33 14.32
CA ASN A 520 0.68 3.27 14.36
C ASN A 520 1.32 1.92 14.01
N GLU A 521 0.75 0.86 14.55
CA GLU A 521 1.06 -0.51 14.17
C GLU A 521 -0.28 -1.22 13.94
N GLY A 522 -0.81 -1.05 12.72
CA GLY A 522 -2.18 -1.41 12.38
C GLY A 522 -2.39 -2.89 12.10
N PHE A 523 -1.32 -3.67 11.90
CA PHE A 523 -1.44 -5.10 11.63
C PHE A 523 -1.49 -5.94 12.91
N SER A 524 -0.63 -5.68 13.90
CA SER A 524 -0.71 -6.35 15.20
C SER A 524 -1.81 -5.77 16.09
N ASN A 525 -2.12 -4.48 15.94
CA ASN A 525 -3.19 -3.80 16.67
C ASN A 525 -4.27 -3.27 15.71
N SER A 526 -5.26 -4.08 15.44
CA SER A 526 -6.38 -3.80 14.51
C SER A 526 -7.16 -2.52 14.83
N LYS A 527 -7.14 -2.05 16.08
CA LYS A 527 -7.82 -0.80 16.49
C LYS A 527 -7.26 0.43 15.75
N HIS A 528 -5.99 0.40 15.35
CA HIS A 528 -5.38 1.52 14.64
C HIS A 528 -5.96 1.71 13.23
N VAL A 529 -6.43 0.65 12.59
CA VAL A 529 -7.04 0.70 11.24
C VAL A 529 -8.56 0.55 11.27
N GLN A 530 -9.17 0.38 12.45
CA GLN A 530 -10.62 0.17 12.58
C GLN A 530 -11.43 1.26 11.90
N LYS A 531 -11.08 2.53 12.11
CA LYS A 531 -11.79 3.67 11.48
C LYS A 531 -11.71 3.61 9.95
N ASN A 532 -10.59 3.16 9.41
CA ASN A 532 -10.42 3.02 7.97
C ASN A 532 -11.30 1.90 7.42
N VAL A 533 -11.35 0.75 8.10
CA VAL A 533 -12.27 -0.35 7.76
C VAL A 533 -13.72 0.12 7.75
N GLU A 534 -14.15 0.84 8.82
CA GLU A 534 -15.50 1.38 8.91
C GLU A 534 -15.80 2.35 7.75
N SER A 535 -14.87 3.25 7.44
CA SER A 535 -15.06 4.27 6.39
C SER A 535 -15.04 3.67 4.99
N PHE A 536 -14.21 2.65 4.76
CA PHE A 536 -14.08 2.07 3.42
C PHE A 536 -15.16 1.04 3.10
N PHE A 537 -15.68 0.32 4.12
CA PHE A 537 -16.57 -0.81 3.86
C PHE A 537 -17.96 -0.68 4.49
N ILE A 538 -18.17 0.19 5.49
CA ILE A 538 -19.42 0.17 6.25
C ILE A 538 -20.19 1.50 6.11
N LYS A 539 -19.49 2.64 6.17
CA LYS A 539 -20.13 3.97 6.24
C LYS A 539 -20.20 4.61 4.85
N PRO A 540 -21.37 4.65 4.18
CA PRO A 540 -21.48 5.29 2.88
C PRO A 540 -21.29 6.81 2.99
N ILE A 541 -20.84 7.42 1.90
CA ILE A 541 -20.77 8.87 1.77
C ILE A 541 -22.18 9.39 1.43
N PRO A 542 -22.72 10.40 2.15
CA PRO A 542 -24.02 10.99 1.82
C PRO A 542 -24.02 11.62 0.42
N ILE A 543 -25.01 11.24 -0.39
CA ILE A 543 -25.22 11.75 -1.76
C ILE A 543 -26.05 13.02 -1.73
#